data_7fb72ace82c09a8cb426a6388e807e91
#
_entry.id   7fb72ace82c09a8cb426a6388e807e91
#
_cell.length_a   1.000
_cell.length_b   1.000
_cell.length_c   1.000
_cell.angle_alpha   90.00
_cell.angle_beta   90.00
_cell.angle_gamma   90.00
#
_symmetry.space_group_name_H-M   'P 1'
#
loop_
_entity.id
_entity.type
_entity.pdbx_description
1 polymer ?
#
loop_
_entity_poly.entity_id
_entity_poly.type
_entity_poly.pdbx_seq_one_letter_code
_entity_poly.pdbx_strand_id
1 'polypeptide(L)'
;MSKIYTSADQLIGHTPLLELTHIEKQEDLKATILAKLEYFNPAGSVKDRIAKKMIDDAEATGKLKPGSVIIEPTSGNTGIGLAAVAAAKGYRIIIVMPETMSVERRQLMKAYGAELVLSEGTKGMKGAIAKADELAKEIPNAFIPGQFVNPANPKAHIETTGPEIWEDTDGEVDIFVAGVGTGGTVTGVGQYLKSKNPGVKVVAVEPASSPVLSQGVAGAHKIQGIGAGFVPAVLDTKIYDEIIPVTNEDAFATGRLIGHKEGVLVGISSGAAVWAALELAKRPENAGKKIVVLLPDTVDRYLSTPLFAE
;
A
#
# COMPACT_ATOMS: atom_id res chain seq x y z
N MET A 1 -31.39 7.38 2.63
CA MET A 1 -31.04 5.95 2.47
C MET A 1 -30.34 5.48 3.75
N SER A 2 -30.66 4.28 4.21
CA SER A 2 -29.97 3.66 5.36
C SER A 2 -28.48 3.48 5.04
N LYS A 3 -27.61 3.82 6.01
CA LYS A 3 -26.14 3.60 5.92
C LYS A 3 -25.70 2.35 6.71
N ILE A 4 -26.56 1.32 6.74
CA ILE A 4 -26.25 0.06 7.40
C ILE A 4 -25.55 -0.84 6.40
N TYR A 5 -24.30 -1.20 6.72
CA TYR A 5 -23.51 -2.15 5.95
C TYR A 5 -23.75 -3.57 6.47
N THR A 6 -23.78 -4.54 5.59
CA THR A 6 -24.04 -5.95 5.91
C THR A 6 -22.81 -6.83 5.84
N SER A 7 -21.66 -6.29 5.36
CA SER A 7 -20.39 -6.96 5.30
C SER A 7 -19.26 -5.95 5.48
N ALA A 8 -18.19 -6.35 6.16
CA ALA A 8 -17.05 -5.46 6.46
C ALA A 8 -16.28 -5.02 5.20
N ASP A 9 -16.27 -5.82 4.14
CA ASP A 9 -15.63 -5.47 2.88
C ASP A 9 -16.30 -4.29 2.15
N GLN A 10 -17.57 -3.98 2.48
CA GLN A 10 -18.28 -2.81 1.99
C GLN A 10 -17.77 -1.48 2.58
N LEU A 11 -17.02 -1.54 3.67
CA LEU A 11 -16.43 -0.38 4.33
C LEU A 11 -15.08 0.03 3.71
N ILE A 12 -14.54 -0.76 2.79
CA ILE A 12 -13.25 -0.50 2.15
C ILE A 12 -13.37 0.68 1.20
N GLY A 13 -12.40 1.60 1.28
CA GLY A 13 -12.37 2.82 0.48
C GLY A 13 -12.98 4.03 1.20
N HIS A 14 -13.27 5.07 0.44
CA HIS A 14 -13.78 6.36 0.94
C HIS A 14 -12.95 6.91 2.12
N THR A 15 -11.64 6.73 2.04
CA THR A 15 -10.70 7.21 3.04
C THR A 15 -10.53 8.73 2.94
N PRO A 16 -10.31 9.44 4.06
CA PRO A 16 -10.25 10.89 4.05
C PRO A 16 -8.93 11.42 3.49
N LEU A 17 -8.96 12.68 3.01
CA LEU A 17 -7.80 13.55 2.85
C LEU A 17 -7.64 14.41 4.11
N LEU A 18 -6.40 14.54 4.58
CA LEU A 18 -6.00 15.43 5.67
C LEU A 18 -4.94 16.40 5.16
N GLU A 19 -5.17 17.71 5.27
CA GLU A 19 -4.15 18.72 5.03
C GLU A 19 -3.15 18.76 6.19
N LEU A 20 -1.86 18.72 5.89
CA LEU A 20 -0.79 18.68 6.90
C LEU A 20 -0.41 20.11 7.34
N THR A 21 -1.40 20.87 7.85
CA THR A 21 -1.32 22.30 8.12
C THR A 21 -0.25 22.70 9.15
N HIS A 22 0.00 21.85 10.15
CA HIS A 22 1.01 22.14 11.17
C HIS A 22 2.44 21.95 10.64
N ILE A 23 2.64 20.93 9.81
CA ILE A 23 3.92 20.67 9.13
C ILE A 23 4.18 21.75 8.10
N GLU A 24 3.19 22.11 7.27
CA GLU A 24 3.28 23.20 6.29
C GLU A 24 3.72 24.51 6.93
N LYS A 25 3.08 24.86 8.06
CA LYS A 25 3.41 26.07 8.80
C LYS A 25 4.81 26.02 9.41
N GLN A 26 5.21 24.86 9.99
CA GLN A 26 6.54 24.69 10.58
C GLN A 26 7.66 24.85 9.55
N GLU A 27 7.47 24.28 8.36
CA GLU A 27 8.45 24.27 7.25
C GLU A 27 8.33 25.50 6.34
N ASP A 28 7.42 26.46 6.63
CA ASP A 28 7.09 27.65 5.81
C ASP A 28 6.81 27.30 4.34
N LEU A 29 6.07 26.21 4.10
CA LEU A 29 5.77 25.72 2.77
C LEU A 29 4.79 26.66 2.06
N LYS A 30 4.94 26.77 0.74
CA LYS A 30 4.04 27.55 -0.13
C LYS A 30 3.13 26.63 -0.98
N ALA A 31 3.33 25.33 -0.90
CA ALA A 31 2.46 24.30 -1.47
C ALA A 31 1.59 23.68 -0.38
N THR A 32 0.44 23.14 -0.76
CA THR A 32 -0.46 22.40 0.13
C THR A 32 -0.19 20.90 0.04
N ILE A 33 -0.08 20.21 1.18
CA ILE A 33 0.14 18.77 1.24
C ILE A 33 -1.11 18.07 1.79
N LEU A 34 -1.77 17.27 0.97
CA LEU A 34 -2.96 16.51 1.31
C LEU A 34 -2.63 15.03 1.47
N ALA A 35 -2.75 14.52 2.69
CA ALA A 35 -2.48 13.13 3.03
C ALA A 35 -3.72 12.25 2.83
N LYS A 36 -3.68 11.26 1.93
CA LYS A 36 -4.72 10.23 1.77
C LYS A 36 -4.51 9.14 2.81
N LEU A 37 -5.37 9.11 3.84
CA LEU A 37 -5.19 8.28 5.03
C LEU A 37 -5.77 6.88 4.83
N GLU A 38 -5.00 5.97 4.23
CA GLU A 38 -5.45 4.62 3.89
C GLU A 38 -5.62 3.68 5.10
N TYR A 39 -5.17 4.07 6.29
CA TYR A 39 -5.42 3.30 7.49
C TYR A 39 -6.88 3.34 7.98
N PHE A 40 -7.73 4.20 7.41
CA PHE A 40 -9.17 4.18 7.65
C PHE A 40 -9.88 2.99 6.98
N ASN A 41 -9.22 2.25 6.12
CA ASN A 41 -9.75 0.96 5.67
C ASN A 41 -9.90 -0.02 6.85
N PRO A 42 -10.90 -0.95 6.84
CA PRO A 42 -11.20 -1.82 7.97
C PRO A 42 -10.05 -2.66 8.50
N ALA A 43 -9.18 -3.18 7.63
CA ALA A 43 -7.97 -3.91 8.03
C ALA A 43 -6.73 -2.99 8.15
N GLY A 44 -6.92 -1.67 8.08
CA GLY A 44 -5.93 -0.65 8.41
C GLY A 44 -4.90 -0.36 7.34
N SER A 45 -5.14 -0.67 6.07
CA SER A 45 -4.20 -0.32 5.00
C SER A 45 -4.82 -0.17 3.62
N VAL A 46 -4.04 0.45 2.72
CA VAL A 46 -4.34 0.55 1.28
C VAL A 46 -4.54 -0.82 0.61
N LYS A 47 -3.98 -1.89 1.18
CA LYS A 47 -4.04 -3.24 0.61
C LYS A 47 -5.41 -3.89 0.75
N ASP A 48 -6.28 -3.38 1.60
CA ASP A 48 -7.69 -3.80 1.69
C ASP A 48 -8.38 -3.64 0.33
N ARG A 49 -8.08 -2.56 -0.38
CA ARG A 49 -8.64 -2.27 -1.71
C ARG A 49 -8.28 -3.34 -2.74
N ILE A 50 -7.00 -3.67 -2.83
CA ILE A 50 -6.55 -4.68 -3.79
C ILE A 50 -6.98 -6.09 -3.37
N ALA A 51 -7.02 -6.39 -2.08
CA ALA A 51 -7.52 -7.65 -1.56
C ALA A 51 -8.97 -7.88 -1.98
N LYS A 52 -9.84 -6.87 -1.74
CA LYS A 52 -11.23 -6.92 -2.19
C LYS A 52 -11.32 -7.11 -3.70
N LYS A 53 -10.61 -6.29 -4.48
CA LYS A 53 -10.70 -6.32 -5.94
C LYS A 53 -10.22 -7.63 -6.56
N MET A 54 -9.11 -8.20 -6.06
CA MET A 54 -8.60 -9.48 -6.54
C MET A 54 -9.59 -10.63 -6.26
N ILE A 55 -10.25 -10.60 -5.10
CA ILE A 55 -11.28 -11.59 -4.73
C ILE A 55 -12.54 -11.39 -5.58
N ASP A 56 -13.07 -10.16 -5.68
CA ASP A 56 -14.28 -9.85 -6.45
C ASP A 56 -14.10 -10.21 -7.94
N ASP A 57 -12.97 -9.87 -8.55
CA ASP A 57 -12.70 -10.23 -9.96
C ASP A 57 -12.53 -11.74 -10.14
N ALA A 58 -11.97 -12.45 -9.16
CA ALA A 58 -11.86 -13.91 -9.19
C ALA A 58 -13.23 -14.61 -9.07
N GLU A 59 -14.13 -14.08 -8.24
CA GLU A 59 -15.52 -14.53 -8.15
C GLU A 59 -16.27 -14.29 -9.47
N ALA A 60 -16.18 -13.08 -10.01
CA ALA A 60 -16.85 -12.69 -11.25
C ALA A 60 -16.40 -13.52 -12.45
N THR A 61 -15.13 -13.95 -12.47
CA THR A 61 -14.57 -14.78 -13.54
C THR A 61 -14.69 -16.28 -13.28
N GLY A 62 -15.27 -16.70 -12.16
CA GLY A 62 -15.40 -18.09 -11.77
C GLY A 62 -14.12 -18.80 -11.37
N LYS A 63 -13.02 -18.07 -11.18
CA LYS A 63 -11.74 -18.60 -10.66
C LYS A 63 -11.83 -18.91 -9.15
N LEU A 64 -12.63 -18.15 -8.42
CA LEU A 64 -12.92 -18.34 -7.01
C LEU A 64 -14.41 -18.69 -6.86
N LYS A 65 -14.71 -19.78 -6.16
CA LYS A 65 -16.08 -20.30 -5.97
C LYS A 65 -16.29 -20.63 -4.49
N PRO A 66 -17.53 -20.78 -4.05
CA PRO A 66 -17.80 -21.33 -2.70
C PRO A 66 -17.03 -22.63 -2.45
N GLY A 67 -16.31 -22.70 -1.32
CA GLY A 67 -15.43 -23.82 -0.99
C GLY A 67 -14.02 -23.77 -1.59
N SER A 68 -13.68 -22.75 -2.40
CA SER A 68 -12.30 -22.49 -2.81
C SER A 68 -11.42 -22.08 -1.63
N VAL A 69 -10.11 -22.32 -1.76
CA VAL A 69 -9.10 -21.93 -0.77
C VAL A 69 -8.21 -20.85 -1.37
N ILE A 70 -8.12 -19.70 -0.73
CA ILE A 70 -7.21 -18.62 -1.13
C ILE A 70 -5.83 -18.93 -0.54
N ILE A 71 -4.77 -18.85 -1.34
CA ILE A 71 -3.38 -19.01 -0.89
C ILE A 71 -2.56 -17.83 -1.39
N GLU A 72 -1.88 -17.10 -0.49
CA GLU A 72 -1.03 -15.98 -0.91
C GLU A 72 0.32 -16.02 -0.19
N PRO A 73 1.45 -15.98 -0.93
CA PRO A 73 2.76 -15.82 -0.35
C PRO A 73 3.00 -14.34 -0.03
N THR A 74 2.80 -13.94 1.21
CA THR A 74 2.97 -12.56 1.65
C THR A 74 3.18 -12.47 3.15
N SER A 75 4.01 -11.53 3.58
CA SER A 75 4.22 -11.22 5.01
C SER A 75 3.69 -9.84 5.40
N GLY A 76 3.07 -9.13 4.46
CA GLY A 76 2.69 -7.72 4.63
C GLY A 76 1.19 -7.48 4.68
N ASN A 77 0.85 -6.22 4.45
CA ASN A 77 -0.53 -5.72 4.48
C ASN A 77 -1.48 -6.43 3.51
N THR A 78 -0.97 -6.96 2.40
CA THR A 78 -1.80 -7.75 1.47
C THR A 78 -2.35 -9.01 2.13
N GLY A 79 -1.54 -9.71 2.93
CA GLY A 79 -2.00 -10.87 3.69
C GLY A 79 -3.07 -10.52 4.72
N ILE A 80 -2.90 -9.38 5.40
CA ILE A 80 -3.89 -8.88 6.38
C ILE A 80 -5.20 -8.52 5.66
N GLY A 81 -5.12 -7.75 4.56
CA GLY A 81 -6.29 -7.36 3.77
C GLY A 81 -7.02 -8.57 3.16
N LEU A 82 -6.28 -9.54 2.60
CA LEU A 82 -6.87 -10.77 2.08
C LEU A 82 -7.54 -11.60 3.18
N ALA A 83 -6.92 -11.71 4.37
CA ALA A 83 -7.50 -12.41 5.49
C ALA A 83 -8.81 -11.76 5.96
N ALA A 84 -8.84 -10.42 6.04
CA ALA A 84 -10.04 -9.67 6.42
C ALA A 84 -11.18 -9.85 5.41
N VAL A 85 -10.89 -9.73 4.10
CA VAL A 85 -11.90 -9.91 3.05
C VAL A 85 -12.36 -11.37 2.96
N ALA A 86 -11.44 -12.33 3.10
CA ALA A 86 -11.78 -13.75 3.13
C ALA A 86 -12.73 -14.07 4.30
N ALA A 87 -12.46 -13.53 5.50
CA ALA A 87 -13.34 -13.68 6.65
C ALA A 87 -14.74 -13.08 6.37
N ALA A 88 -14.79 -11.88 5.81
CA ALA A 88 -16.06 -11.21 5.49
C ALA A 88 -16.91 -11.97 4.45
N LYS A 89 -16.26 -12.68 3.53
CA LYS A 89 -16.92 -13.44 2.45
C LYS A 89 -17.03 -14.95 2.71
N GLY A 90 -16.50 -15.45 3.82
CA GLY A 90 -16.60 -16.85 4.22
C GLY A 90 -15.63 -17.80 3.48
N TYR A 91 -14.49 -17.29 2.98
CA TYR A 91 -13.45 -18.11 2.35
C TYR A 91 -12.41 -18.60 3.35
N ARG A 92 -11.97 -19.83 3.15
CA ARG A 92 -10.75 -20.33 3.77
C ARG A 92 -9.54 -19.66 3.13
N ILE A 93 -8.58 -19.23 3.94
CA ILE A 93 -7.36 -18.60 3.45
C ILE A 93 -6.12 -19.14 4.16
N ILE A 94 -5.07 -19.39 3.38
CA ILE A 94 -3.75 -19.79 3.83
C ILE A 94 -2.75 -18.70 3.42
N ILE A 95 -2.08 -18.12 4.40
CA ILE A 95 -1.00 -17.16 4.14
C ILE A 95 0.35 -17.87 4.36
N VAL A 96 1.20 -17.80 3.36
CA VAL A 96 2.54 -18.39 3.40
C VAL A 96 3.58 -17.30 3.56
N MET A 97 4.45 -17.42 4.57
CA MET A 97 5.48 -16.43 4.85
C MET A 97 6.72 -17.02 5.49
N PRO A 98 7.90 -16.37 5.37
CA PRO A 98 9.08 -16.79 6.11
C PRO A 98 8.87 -16.68 7.62
N GLU A 99 9.43 -17.60 8.38
CA GLU A 99 9.33 -17.64 9.85
C GLU A 99 9.97 -16.43 10.56
N THR A 100 10.80 -15.65 9.84
CA THR A 100 11.46 -14.44 10.34
C THR A 100 10.58 -13.20 10.34
N MET A 101 9.34 -13.30 9.84
CA MET A 101 8.46 -12.14 9.70
C MET A 101 7.81 -11.72 11.02
N SER A 102 7.38 -10.45 11.08
CA SER A 102 6.83 -9.77 12.25
C SER A 102 5.71 -10.56 12.95
N VAL A 103 5.80 -10.63 14.27
CA VAL A 103 4.82 -11.31 15.12
C VAL A 103 3.48 -10.61 15.08
N GLU A 104 3.47 -9.27 15.06
CA GLU A 104 2.26 -8.44 15.02
C GLU A 104 1.41 -8.77 13.79
N ARG A 105 2.05 -8.85 12.62
CA ARG A 105 1.36 -9.20 11.37
C ARG A 105 0.81 -10.62 11.38
N ARG A 106 1.56 -11.57 11.94
CA ARG A 106 1.07 -12.95 12.11
C ARG A 106 -0.15 -12.99 13.02
N GLN A 107 -0.14 -12.24 14.11
CA GLN A 107 -1.27 -12.18 15.05
C GLN A 107 -2.51 -11.57 14.39
N LEU A 108 -2.36 -10.48 13.62
CA LEU A 108 -3.46 -9.87 12.88
C LEU A 108 -4.10 -10.84 11.88
N MET A 109 -3.28 -11.53 11.06
CA MET A 109 -3.79 -12.52 10.10
C MET A 109 -4.53 -13.67 10.80
N LYS A 110 -3.98 -14.19 11.91
CA LYS A 110 -4.64 -15.24 12.72
C LYS A 110 -5.95 -14.72 13.33
N ALA A 111 -6.00 -13.47 13.78
CA ALA A 111 -7.21 -12.87 14.34
C ALA A 111 -8.36 -12.82 13.33
N TYR A 112 -8.06 -12.67 12.03
CA TYR A 112 -9.03 -12.81 10.95
C TYR A 112 -9.34 -14.28 10.56
N GLY A 113 -8.73 -15.25 11.22
CA GLY A 113 -8.98 -16.67 10.94
C GLY A 113 -8.10 -17.28 9.84
N ALA A 114 -7.07 -16.57 9.37
CA ALA A 114 -6.16 -17.11 8.37
C ALA A 114 -5.29 -18.23 8.95
N GLU A 115 -5.10 -19.28 8.17
CA GLU A 115 -4.10 -20.32 8.43
C GLU A 115 -2.73 -19.79 8.01
N LEU A 116 -1.71 -19.93 8.89
CA LEU A 116 -0.35 -19.52 8.56
C LEU A 116 0.53 -20.74 8.32
N VAL A 117 1.18 -20.74 7.17
CA VAL A 117 2.24 -21.70 6.83
C VAL A 117 3.56 -20.94 6.82
N LEU A 118 4.46 -21.31 7.72
CA LEU A 118 5.78 -20.72 7.82
C LEU A 118 6.76 -21.49 6.94
N SER A 119 7.45 -20.77 6.06
CA SER A 119 8.55 -21.31 5.27
C SER A 119 9.89 -21.03 5.96
N GLU A 120 10.92 -21.76 5.56
CA GLU A 120 12.28 -21.63 6.07
C GLU A 120 12.79 -20.18 5.89
N GLY A 121 13.21 -19.55 6.98
CA GLY A 121 13.59 -18.13 7.01
C GLY A 121 14.75 -17.79 6.08
N THR A 122 15.73 -18.71 5.94
CA THR A 122 16.91 -18.53 5.07
C THR A 122 16.57 -18.43 3.58
N LYS A 123 15.41 -18.97 3.16
CA LYS A 123 14.93 -18.90 1.77
C LYS A 123 14.12 -17.63 1.47
N GLY A 124 13.80 -16.84 2.50
CA GLY A 124 13.05 -15.59 2.36
C GLY A 124 11.74 -15.74 1.58
N MET A 125 11.31 -14.70 0.89
CA MET A 125 10.07 -14.73 0.11
C MET A 125 10.07 -15.75 -1.05
N LYS A 126 11.24 -16.08 -1.61
CA LYS A 126 11.33 -17.13 -2.64
C LYS A 126 10.88 -18.48 -2.11
N GLY A 127 11.25 -18.80 -0.86
CA GLY A 127 10.80 -20.02 -0.17
C GLY A 127 9.29 -20.01 0.10
N ALA A 128 8.73 -18.87 0.48
CA ALA A 128 7.29 -18.73 0.69
C ALA A 128 6.49 -18.90 -0.62
N ILE A 129 6.97 -18.34 -1.72
CA ILE A 129 6.34 -18.50 -3.05
C ILE A 129 6.35 -19.96 -3.47
N ALA A 130 7.50 -20.63 -3.39
CA ALA A 130 7.61 -22.05 -3.74
C ALA A 130 6.66 -22.93 -2.90
N LYS A 131 6.53 -22.63 -1.60
CA LYS A 131 5.62 -23.35 -0.72
C LYS A 131 4.14 -23.07 -1.01
N ALA A 132 3.80 -21.83 -1.39
CA ALA A 132 2.45 -21.50 -1.82
C ALA A 132 2.07 -22.24 -3.12
N ASP A 133 2.98 -22.32 -4.08
CA ASP A 133 2.80 -23.06 -5.34
C ASP A 133 2.65 -24.58 -5.11
N GLU A 134 3.37 -25.13 -4.15
CA GLU A 134 3.23 -26.53 -3.71
C GLU A 134 1.83 -26.79 -3.15
N LEU A 135 1.41 -25.98 -2.17
CA LEU A 135 0.08 -26.08 -1.55
C LEU A 135 -1.05 -25.91 -2.58
N ALA A 136 -0.88 -25.01 -3.54
CA ALA A 136 -1.89 -24.79 -4.58
C ALA A 136 -2.06 -25.99 -5.52
N LYS A 137 -1.05 -26.84 -5.66
CA LYS A 137 -1.14 -28.09 -6.42
C LYS A 137 -1.79 -29.21 -5.62
N GLU A 138 -1.63 -29.21 -4.31
CA GLU A 138 -2.15 -30.24 -3.40
C GLU A 138 -3.61 -29.98 -3.01
N ILE A 139 -3.99 -28.70 -2.89
CA ILE A 139 -5.32 -28.32 -2.40
C ILE A 139 -6.27 -28.10 -3.60
N PRO A 140 -7.35 -28.90 -3.69
CA PRO A 140 -8.36 -28.69 -4.74
C PRO A 140 -8.99 -27.29 -4.68
N ASN A 141 -9.23 -26.69 -5.83
CA ASN A 141 -9.85 -25.36 -5.96
C ASN A 141 -9.06 -24.23 -5.26
N ALA A 142 -7.72 -24.38 -5.14
CA ALA A 142 -6.87 -23.32 -4.66
C ALA A 142 -6.80 -22.16 -5.65
N PHE A 143 -6.76 -20.93 -5.11
CA PHE A 143 -6.62 -19.69 -5.88
C PHE A 143 -5.50 -18.84 -5.27
N ILE A 144 -4.53 -18.45 -6.09
CA ILE A 144 -3.46 -17.52 -5.71
C ILE A 144 -3.78 -16.15 -6.31
N PRO A 145 -4.10 -15.13 -5.49
CA PRO A 145 -4.36 -13.76 -5.94
C PRO A 145 -3.21 -13.14 -6.74
N GLY A 146 -1.96 -13.27 -6.26
CA GLY A 146 -0.76 -12.87 -6.99
C GLY A 146 -0.60 -11.35 -7.14
N GLN A 147 -0.44 -10.62 -6.05
CA GLN A 147 -0.42 -9.16 -6.00
C GLN A 147 0.55 -8.46 -6.96
N PHE A 148 1.67 -9.10 -7.33
CA PHE A 148 2.69 -8.50 -8.21
C PHE A 148 2.42 -8.65 -9.71
N VAL A 149 1.48 -9.51 -10.07
CA VAL A 149 1.17 -9.85 -11.47
C VAL A 149 -0.31 -9.69 -11.83
N ASN A 150 -1.19 -9.57 -10.84
CA ASN A 150 -2.63 -9.51 -11.05
C ASN A 150 -3.09 -8.10 -11.44
N PRO A 151 -3.68 -7.90 -12.64
CA PRO A 151 -4.15 -6.60 -13.11
C PRO A 151 -5.28 -6.02 -12.25
N ALA A 152 -5.96 -6.83 -11.43
CA ALA A 152 -6.94 -6.34 -10.46
C ALA A 152 -6.33 -5.38 -9.43
N ASN A 153 -5.02 -5.48 -9.17
CA ASN A 153 -4.32 -4.59 -8.25
C ASN A 153 -4.35 -3.12 -8.72
N PRO A 154 -3.75 -2.70 -9.84
CA PRO A 154 -3.89 -1.31 -10.31
C PRO A 154 -5.34 -0.93 -10.61
N LYS A 155 -6.17 -1.87 -11.09
CA LYS A 155 -7.58 -1.64 -11.38
C LYS A 155 -8.37 -1.20 -10.14
N ALA A 156 -8.08 -1.73 -8.95
CA ALA A 156 -8.67 -1.28 -7.70
C ALA A 156 -8.47 0.24 -7.49
N HIS A 157 -7.29 0.74 -7.81
CA HIS A 157 -6.95 2.15 -7.64
C HIS A 157 -7.51 3.05 -8.75
N ILE A 158 -7.63 2.53 -9.98
CA ILE A 158 -8.33 3.23 -11.07
C ILE A 158 -9.80 3.44 -10.73
N GLU A 159 -10.43 2.42 -10.14
CA GLU A 159 -11.87 2.41 -9.86
C GLU A 159 -12.25 3.08 -8.54
N THR A 160 -11.32 3.22 -7.58
CA THR A 160 -11.63 3.74 -6.24
C THR A 160 -10.71 4.88 -5.79
N THR A 161 -9.45 4.62 -5.54
CA THR A 161 -8.52 5.60 -4.93
C THR A 161 -8.33 6.85 -5.81
N GLY A 162 -8.17 6.66 -7.10
CA GLY A 162 -8.03 7.77 -8.07
C GLY A 162 -9.28 8.66 -8.12
N PRO A 163 -10.48 8.10 -8.34
CA PRO A 163 -11.74 8.84 -8.24
C PRO A 163 -11.93 9.59 -6.93
N GLU A 164 -11.70 8.93 -5.79
CA GLU A 164 -11.83 9.57 -4.47
C GLU A 164 -10.91 10.79 -4.33
N ILE A 165 -9.63 10.67 -4.73
CA ILE A 165 -8.69 11.80 -4.68
C ILE A 165 -9.17 12.95 -5.58
N TRP A 166 -9.63 12.64 -6.78
CA TRP A 166 -10.11 13.65 -7.72
C TRP A 166 -11.35 14.37 -7.20
N GLU A 167 -12.32 13.64 -6.67
CA GLU A 167 -13.56 14.19 -6.12
C GLU A 167 -13.30 15.00 -4.84
N ASP A 168 -12.51 14.48 -3.90
CA ASP A 168 -12.21 15.14 -2.63
C ASP A 168 -11.38 16.42 -2.79
N THR A 169 -10.72 16.61 -3.93
CA THR A 169 -9.94 17.82 -4.26
C THR A 169 -10.64 18.75 -5.24
N ASP A 170 -11.88 18.47 -5.62
CA ASP A 170 -12.60 19.20 -6.71
C ASP A 170 -11.80 19.22 -8.03
N GLY A 171 -10.98 18.18 -8.27
CA GLY A 171 -10.11 18.05 -9.44
C GLY A 171 -8.83 18.88 -9.39
N GLU A 172 -8.54 19.51 -8.27
CA GLU A 172 -7.35 20.36 -8.09
C GLU A 172 -6.18 19.54 -7.51
N VAL A 173 -5.59 18.68 -8.31
CA VAL A 173 -4.38 17.89 -7.98
C VAL A 173 -3.29 18.24 -8.97
N ASP A 174 -2.15 18.74 -8.48
CA ASP A 174 -0.97 19.04 -9.32
C ASP A 174 0.05 17.90 -9.29
N ILE A 175 0.26 17.30 -8.11
CA ILE A 175 1.27 16.26 -7.90
C ILE A 175 0.66 15.15 -7.04
N PHE A 176 0.85 13.89 -7.46
CA PHE A 176 0.52 12.70 -6.68
C PHE A 176 1.79 11.95 -6.30
N VAL A 177 1.95 11.65 -5.01
CA VAL A 177 3.13 11.00 -4.44
C VAL A 177 2.74 9.67 -3.79
N ALA A 178 3.38 8.58 -4.14
CA ALA A 178 3.19 7.30 -3.46
C ALA A 178 4.44 6.42 -3.49
N GLY A 179 4.64 5.66 -2.41
CA GLY A 179 5.67 4.62 -2.32
C GLY A 179 5.36 3.42 -3.23
N VAL A 180 6.41 2.85 -3.82
CA VAL A 180 6.29 1.71 -4.74
C VAL A 180 6.64 0.41 -4.05
N GLY A 181 5.60 -0.37 -3.67
CA GLY A 181 5.73 -1.77 -3.28
C GLY A 181 5.43 -2.68 -4.48
N THR A 182 4.16 -2.97 -4.75
CA THR A 182 3.73 -3.65 -5.98
C THR A 182 3.63 -2.71 -7.18
N GLY A 183 3.56 -1.40 -6.94
CA GLY A 183 3.36 -0.40 -7.98
C GLY A 183 1.90 -0.18 -8.40
N GLY A 184 0.96 -0.97 -7.84
CA GLY A 184 -0.45 -0.86 -8.20
C GLY A 184 -1.05 0.52 -7.89
N THR A 185 -0.71 1.11 -6.75
CA THR A 185 -1.18 2.44 -6.34
C THR A 185 -0.71 3.53 -7.31
N VAL A 186 0.61 3.61 -7.54
CA VAL A 186 1.19 4.61 -8.46
C VAL A 186 0.62 4.45 -9.86
N THR A 187 0.52 3.21 -10.35
CA THR A 187 -0.05 2.92 -11.66
C THR A 187 -1.53 3.32 -11.75
N GLY A 188 -2.36 2.79 -10.86
CA GLY A 188 -3.81 2.97 -10.97
C GLY A 188 -4.26 4.40 -10.71
N VAL A 189 -3.76 5.03 -9.63
CA VAL A 189 -4.06 6.43 -9.34
C VAL A 189 -3.49 7.35 -10.42
N GLY A 190 -2.24 7.11 -10.83
CA GLY A 190 -1.59 7.89 -11.88
C GLY A 190 -2.35 7.84 -13.20
N GLN A 191 -2.77 6.64 -13.65
CA GLN A 191 -3.58 6.48 -14.86
C GLN A 191 -4.91 7.22 -14.75
N TYR A 192 -5.61 7.12 -13.63
CA TYR A 192 -6.86 7.84 -13.43
C TYR A 192 -6.68 9.35 -13.45
N LEU A 193 -5.77 9.88 -12.63
CA LEU A 193 -5.55 11.33 -12.53
C LEU A 193 -5.09 11.94 -13.87
N LYS A 194 -4.14 11.29 -14.56
CA LYS A 194 -3.68 11.75 -15.89
C LYS A 194 -4.76 11.63 -16.96
N SER A 195 -5.73 10.71 -16.82
CA SER A 195 -6.88 10.66 -17.72
C SER A 195 -7.83 11.85 -17.56
N LYS A 196 -7.87 12.45 -16.35
CA LYS A 196 -8.65 13.66 -16.05
C LYS A 196 -7.89 14.93 -16.39
N ASN A 197 -6.62 14.99 -16.00
CA ASN A 197 -5.72 16.10 -16.27
C ASN A 197 -4.31 15.56 -16.60
N PRO A 198 -3.90 15.56 -17.89
CA PRO A 198 -2.58 15.09 -18.29
C PRO A 198 -1.41 15.86 -17.68
N GLY A 199 -1.67 17.07 -17.13
CA GLY A 199 -0.67 17.89 -16.44
C GLY A 199 -0.33 17.43 -15.02
N VAL A 200 -1.09 16.50 -14.44
CA VAL A 200 -0.77 15.94 -13.11
C VAL A 200 0.56 15.21 -13.15
N LYS A 201 1.48 15.59 -12.26
CA LYS A 201 2.74 14.87 -12.07
C LYS A 201 2.55 13.71 -11.10
N VAL A 202 3.10 12.56 -11.44
CA VAL A 202 3.12 11.36 -10.60
C VAL A 202 4.54 11.11 -10.13
N VAL A 203 4.73 11.03 -8.82
CA VAL A 203 6.04 10.83 -8.21
C VAL A 203 6.07 9.50 -7.47
N ALA A 204 6.99 8.65 -7.88
CA ALA A 204 7.26 7.35 -7.27
C ALA A 204 8.31 7.50 -6.15
N VAL A 205 8.08 6.85 -5.01
CA VAL A 205 9.04 6.84 -3.90
C VAL A 205 9.62 5.44 -3.74
N GLU A 206 10.95 5.35 -3.65
CA GLU A 206 11.67 4.10 -3.41
C GLU A 206 12.71 4.26 -2.30
N PRO A 207 13.19 3.16 -1.66
CA PRO A 207 14.27 3.25 -0.68
C PRO A 207 15.60 3.62 -1.34
N ALA A 208 16.33 4.60 -0.78
CA ALA A 208 17.62 5.04 -1.31
C ALA A 208 18.68 3.93 -1.34
N SER A 209 18.61 2.97 -0.41
CA SER A 209 19.52 1.80 -0.39
C SER A 209 19.06 0.64 -1.30
N SER A 210 17.91 0.76 -1.95
CA SER A 210 17.38 -0.21 -2.91
C SER A 210 16.73 0.52 -4.11
N PRO A 211 17.53 1.31 -4.87
CA PRO A 211 17.03 2.18 -5.93
C PRO A 211 16.78 1.39 -7.22
N VAL A 212 15.86 0.44 -7.17
CA VAL A 212 15.54 -0.45 -8.29
C VAL A 212 14.95 0.28 -9.47
N LEU A 213 14.08 1.27 -9.23
CA LEU A 213 13.40 1.99 -10.29
C LEU A 213 14.31 3.02 -10.97
N SER A 214 15.13 3.72 -10.18
CA SER A 214 16.01 4.78 -10.69
C SER A 214 17.36 4.27 -11.19
N GLN A 215 17.92 3.19 -10.58
CA GLN A 215 19.28 2.73 -10.83
C GLN A 215 19.39 1.24 -11.18
N GLY A 216 18.29 0.47 -11.10
CA GLY A 216 18.30 -0.98 -11.37
C GLY A 216 19.01 -1.81 -10.29
N VAL A 217 19.26 -1.24 -9.11
CA VAL A 217 20.03 -1.89 -8.04
C VAL A 217 19.13 -2.22 -6.85
N ALA A 218 19.06 -3.50 -6.48
CA ALA A 218 18.38 -3.96 -5.28
C ALA A 218 19.32 -3.99 -4.08
N GLY A 219 18.85 -3.58 -2.91
CA GLY A 219 19.60 -3.59 -1.67
C GLY A 219 18.73 -3.77 -0.43
N ALA A 220 19.35 -3.99 0.71
CA ALA A 220 18.63 -4.10 1.99
C ALA A 220 18.19 -2.71 2.47
N HIS A 221 16.97 -2.62 2.97
CA HIS A 221 16.40 -1.41 3.56
C HIS A 221 15.44 -1.74 4.69
N LYS A 222 15.05 -0.72 5.47
CA LYS A 222 14.13 -0.86 6.61
C LYS A 222 12.75 -0.23 6.36
N ILE A 223 12.49 0.31 5.18
CA ILE A 223 11.20 0.94 4.83
C ILE A 223 10.23 -0.17 4.41
N GLN A 224 9.59 -0.81 5.38
CA GLN A 224 8.65 -1.90 5.12
C GLN A 224 7.47 -1.43 4.27
N GLY A 225 7.01 -2.28 3.36
CA GLY A 225 5.84 -2.03 2.50
C GLY A 225 6.16 -1.50 1.11
N ILE A 226 7.37 -1.01 0.88
CA ILE A 226 7.87 -0.57 -0.43
C ILE A 226 9.22 -1.25 -0.76
N GLY A 227 9.74 -1.06 -1.95
CA GLY A 227 11.06 -1.56 -2.34
C GLY A 227 11.13 -3.09 -2.43
N ALA A 228 10.34 -3.69 -3.32
CA ALA A 228 10.27 -5.16 -3.48
C ALA A 228 11.58 -5.82 -3.94
N GLY A 229 12.58 -5.06 -4.36
CA GLY A 229 13.86 -5.57 -4.87
C GLY A 229 13.83 -5.97 -6.36
N PHE A 230 12.71 -5.75 -7.03
CA PHE A 230 12.52 -5.97 -8.46
C PHE A 230 11.44 -5.02 -8.99
N VAL A 231 11.31 -4.90 -10.33
CA VAL A 231 10.24 -4.14 -10.97
C VAL A 231 9.01 -5.05 -11.11
N PRO A 232 7.89 -4.77 -10.41
CA PRO A 232 6.69 -5.60 -10.47
C PRO A 232 6.01 -5.54 -11.85
N ALA A 233 5.39 -6.65 -12.28
CA ALA A 233 4.71 -6.71 -13.58
C ALA A 233 3.48 -5.79 -13.68
N VAL A 234 2.83 -5.47 -12.54
CA VAL A 234 1.68 -4.55 -12.51
C VAL A 234 2.07 -3.08 -12.47
N LEU A 235 3.36 -2.77 -12.33
CA LEU A 235 3.85 -1.39 -12.37
C LEU A 235 3.98 -0.90 -13.82
N ASP A 236 3.25 0.13 -14.17
CA ASP A 236 3.49 0.89 -15.39
C ASP A 236 4.67 1.85 -15.16
N THR A 237 5.85 1.50 -15.65
CA THR A 237 7.07 2.30 -15.49
C THR A 237 7.08 3.60 -16.28
N LYS A 238 6.04 3.87 -17.07
CA LYS A 238 5.88 5.13 -17.84
C LYS A 238 4.89 6.08 -17.17
N ILE A 239 4.24 5.67 -16.09
CA ILE A 239 3.19 6.47 -15.46
C ILE A 239 3.76 7.60 -14.59
N TYR A 240 4.89 7.37 -13.93
CA TYR A 240 5.53 8.37 -13.07
C TYR A 240 6.48 9.27 -13.87
N ASP A 241 6.53 10.53 -13.45
CA ASP A 241 7.33 11.59 -14.05
C ASP A 241 8.66 11.79 -13.32
N GLU A 242 8.71 11.38 -12.03
CA GLU A 242 9.88 11.51 -11.17
C GLU A 242 9.94 10.34 -10.19
N ILE A 243 11.17 9.97 -9.78
CA ILE A 243 11.43 9.00 -8.72
C ILE A 243 12.23 9.72 -7.63
N ILE A 244 11.76 9.63 -6.38
CA ILE A 244 12.47 10.17 -5.21
C ILE A 244 12.93 9.02 -4.32
N PRO A 245 14.25 8.77 -4.22
CA PRO A 245 14.79 7.81 -3.26
C PRO A 245 14.82 8.43 -1.86
N VAL A 246 14.38 7.65 -0.85
CA VAL A 246 14.29 8.09 0.55
C VAL A 246 15.13 7.20 1.45
N THR A 247 15.88 7.80 2.38
CA THR A 247 16.68 7.04 3.36
C THR A 247 15.79 6.44 4.46
N ASN A 248 16.29 5.42 5.17
CA ASN A 248 15.58 4.88 6.33
C ASN A 248 15.38 5.94 7.42
N GLU A 249 16.41 6.73 7.65
CA GLU A 249 16.47 7.78 8.66
C GLU A 249 15.41 8.86 8.41
N ASP A 250 15.31 9.33 7.16
CA ASP A 250 14.31 10.33 6.76
C ASP A 250 12.89 9.78 6.88
N ALA A 251 12.67 8.51 6.48
CA ALA A 251 11.37 7.85 6.62
C ALA A 251 10.94 7.74 8.09
N PHE A 252 11.86 7.36 9.00
CA PHE A 252 11.57 7.26 10.42
C PHE A 252 11.33 8.64 11.05
N ALA A 253 12.21 9.61 10.77
CA ALA A 253 12.07 10.97 11.31
C ALA A 253 10.75 11.61 10.90
N THR A 254 10.40 11.50 9.62
CA THR A 254 9.14 12.06 9.10
C THR A 254 7.91 11.31 9.61
N GLY A 255 7.98 9.98 9.76
CA GLY A 255 6.89 9.21 10.39
C GLY A 255 6.58 9.69 11.81
N ARG A 256 7.62 9.96 12.62
CA ARG A 256 7.45 10.56 13.96
C ARG A 256 6.94 11.99 13.91
N LEU A 257 7.44 12.80 12.97
CA LEU A 257 6.99 14.18 12.77
C LEU A 257 5.48 14.26 12.53
N ILE A 258 4.95 13.40 11.66
CA ILE A 258 3.51 13.33 11.37
C ILE A 258 2.71 13.05 12.65
N GLY A 259 3.14 12.08 13.45
CA GLY A 259 2.50 11.77 14.73
C GLY A 259 2.52 12.96 15.71
N HIS A 260 3.67 13.61 15.84
CA HIS A 260 3.86 14.70 16.79
C HIS A 260 3.18 16.02 16.38
N LYS A 261 3.02 16.26 15.09
CA LYS A 261 2.51 17.55 14.59
C LYS A 261 1.05 17.46 14.14
N GLU A 262 0.68 16.40 13.46
CA GLU A 262 -0.66 16.27 12.89
C GLU A 262 -1.58 15.34 13.70
N GLY A 263 -1.04 14.65 14.72
CA GLY A 263 -1.83 13.77 15.58
C GLY A 263 -2.29 12.48 14.92
N VAL A 264 -1.67 12.08 13.81
CA VAL A 264 -1.95 10.82 13.13
C VAL A 264 -0.74 9.89 13.16
N LEU A 265 -0.95 8.64 13.56
CA LEU A 265 0.10 7.64 13.68
C LEU A 265 0.12 6.73 12.46
N VAL A 266 1.22 6.74 11.73
CA VAL A 266 1.36 6.07 10.43
C VAL A 266 2.57 5.15 10.37
N GLY A 267 2.60 4.27 9.36
CA GLY A 267 3.72 3.36 9.16
C GLY A 267 4.94 4.01 8.50
N ILE A 268 6.03 3.24 8.40
CA ILE A 268 7.34 3.71 7.93
C ILE A 268 7.26 4.24 6.49
N SER A 269 6.56 3.54 5.60
CA SER A 269 6.43 3.95 4.20
C SER A 269 5.58 5.22 4.03
N SER A 270 4.70 5.53 4.98
CA SER A 270 4.00 6.81 5.04
C SER A 270 4.97 7.95 5.33
N GLY A 271 5.89 7.75 6.28
CA GLY A 271 6.96 8.70 6.56
C GLY A 271 7.83 8.96 5.33
N ALA A 272 8.20 7.91 4.60
CA ALA A 272 8.96 8.05 3.35
C ALA A 272 8.19 8.86 2.28
N ALA A 273 6.90 8.58 2.10
CA ALA A 273 6.08 9.28 1.12
C ALA A 273 5.90 10.77 1.47
N VAL A 274 5.66 11.08 2.75
CA VAL A 274 5.53 12.49 3.21
C VAL A 274 6.87 13.22 3.12
N TRP A 275 8.01 12.57 3.42
CA TRP A 275 9.31 13.19 3.22
C TRP A 275 9.51 13.63 1.76
N ALA A 276 9.19 12.76 0.81
CA ALA A 276 9.26 13.10 -0.61
C ALA A 276 8.30 14.26 -0.98
N ALA A 277 7.08 14.27 -0.41
CA ALA A 277 6.14 15.37 -0.61
C ALA A 277 6.67 16.70 -0.04
N LEU A 278 7.34 16.67 1.12
CA LEU A 278 7.99 17.85 1.71
C LEU A 278 9.10 18.41 0.81
N GLU A 279 9.95 17.54 0.28
CA GLU A 279 11.01 17.95 -0.65
C GLU A 279 10.45 18.56 -1.95
N LEU A 280 9.32 18.05 -2.44
CA LEU A 280 8.60 18.66 -3.57
C LEU A 280 7.98 20.00 -3.20
N ALA A 281 7.38 20.11 -2.01
CA ALA A 281 6.71 21.32 -1.54
C ALA A 281 7.69 22.50 -1.29
N LYS A 282 8.96 22.20 -0.96
CA LYS A 282 10.03 23.20 -0.79
C LYS A 282 10.52 23.80 -2.11
N ARG A 283 10.22 23.18 -3.24
CA ARG A 283 10.69 23.66 -4.55
C ARG A 283 9.91 24.91 -4.97
N PRO A 284 10.58 25.99 -5.38
CA PRO A 284 9.93 27.25 -5.75
C PRO A 284 8.87 27.10 -6.86
N GLU A 285 9.12 26.21 -7.83
CA GLU A 285 8.18 25.94 -8.93
C GLU A 285 6.90 25.24 -8.51
N ASN A 286 6.85 24.75 -7.27
CA ASN A 286 5.67 24.11 -6.70
C ASN A 286 4.88 25.01 -5.74
N ALA A 287 5.27 26.29 -5.61
CA ALA A 287 4.50 27.25 -4.82
C ALA A 287 3.05 27.35 -5.33
N GLY A 288 2.09 27.29 -4.42
CA GLY A 288 0.65 27.30 -4.71
C GLY A 288 0.06 26.00 -5.24
N LYS A 289 0.88 24.95 -5.44
CA LYS A 289 0.39 23.64 -5.90
C LYS A 289 -0.19 22.78 -4.78
N LYS A 290 -1.11 21.89 -5.16
CA LYS A 290 -1.67 20.85 -4.31
C LYS A 290 -0.96 19.52 -4.56
N ILE A 291 -0.31 19.00 -3.53
CA ILE A 291 0.44 17.72 -3.53
C ILE A 291 -0.37 16.71 -2.72
N VAL A 292 -0.90 15.69 -3.38
CA VAL A 292 -1.56 14.57 -2.71
C VAL A 292 -0.54 13.46 -2.46
N VAL A 293 -0.40 13.05 -1.21
CA VAL A 293 0.49 11.96 -0.79
C VAL A 293 -0.31 10.83 -0.15
N LEU A 294 -0.07 9.59 -0.58
CA LEU A 294 -0.78 8.43 -0.03
C LEU A 294 -0.01 7.85 1.15
N LEU A 295 -0.69 7.74 2.29
CA LEU A 295 -0.19 7.15 3.53
C LEU A 295 -0.78 5.74 3.68
N PRO A 296 0.02 4.68 3.43
CA PRO A 296 -0.52 3.33 3.21
C PRO A 296 -1.16 2.67 4.41
N ASP A 297 -0.67 2.88 5.63
CA ASP A 297 -1.12 2.11 6.80
C ASP A 297 -0.88 2.82 8.14
N THR A 298 -1.29 2.14 9.21
CA THR A 298 -1.22 2.58 10.60
C THR A 298 0.05 2.10 11.30
N VAL A 299 0.33 2.69 12.45
CA VAL A 299 1.46 2.43 13.35
C VAL A 299 1.49 1.04 13.97
N ASP A 300 0.36 0.40 14.17
CA ASP A 300 0.22 -0.82 14.99
C ASP A 300 1.14 -1.97 14.57
N ARG A 301 1.54 -1.98 13.30
CA ARG A 301 2.40 -3.00 12.70
C ARG A 301 3.89 -2.72 12.89
N TYR A 302 4.25 -1.60 13.53
CA TYR A 302 5.61 -1.06 13.59
C TYR A 302 6.07 -0.69 15.00
N LEU A 303 5.26 -0.98 16.04
CA LEU A 303 5.55 -0.60 17.43
C LEU A 303 6.87 -1.19 17.95
N SER A 304 7.26 -2.38 17.47
CA SER A 304 8.54 -3.03 17.81
C SER A 304 9.71 -2.65 16.87
N THR A 305 9.50 -1.69 15.96
CA THR A 305 10.51 -1.29 14.97
C THR A 305 11.27 -0.02 15.41
N PRO A 306 12.41 0.31 14.76
CA PRO A 306 13.14 1.56 15.02
C PRO A 306 12.34 2.85 14.75
N LEU A 307 11.15 2.78 14.18
CA LEU A 307 10.28 3.96 14.01
C LEU A 307 9.98 4.63 15.36
N PHE A 308 9.82 3.83 16.43
CA PHE A 308 9.50 4.29 17.80
C PHE A 308 10.56 3.91 18.83
N ALA A 309 11.66 3.26 18.43
CA ALA A 309 12.78 3.04 19.34
C ALA A 309 13.46 4.38 19.66
N GLU A 310 13.71 4.63 20.94
CA GLU A 310 14.51 5.75 21.44
C GLU A 310 15.99 5.58 21.07
#